data_b21d446f77a71e6756576e414a653557
#
_entry.id   b21d446f77a71e6756576e414a653557
#
_cell.length_a   1.000
_cell.length_b   1.000
_cell.length_c   1.000
_cell.angle_alpha   90.00
_cell.angle_beta   90.00
_cell.angle_gamma   90.00
#
_symmetry.space_group_name_H-M   'P 1'
#
loop_
_entity.id
_entity.type
_entity.pdbx_description
1 polymer ?
#
loop_
_entity_poly.entity_id
_entity_poly.type
_entity_poly.pdbx_seq_one_letter_code
_entity_poly.pdbx_strand_id
1 'polypeptide(L)'
;MAKIDFGGVLEEVVTREEFPLSSAREVLKNEVVVVIGYGVQGPAQAMNMRDNGINVIVGQAPEFKADWDKAVADGFVPGETLFPIEEAATKGTIIQYLVSDAAQRTLWPRLKPCLKEGDALYFSHGFSI
;
A
#
# COMPACT_ATOMS: atom_id res chain seq x y z
N MET A 1 -17.57 -16.37 -11.98
CA MET A 1 -17.96 -15.19 -11.18
C MET A 1 -19.42 -15.32 -10.77
N ALA A 2 -19.72 -15.03 -9.51
CA ALA A 2 -21.10 -15.02 -9.03
C ALA A 2 -21.87 -13.84 -9.64
N LYS A 3 -23.18 -13.99 -9.76
CA LYS A 3 -24.07 -12.87 -10.16
C LYS A 3 -24.94 -12.47 -8.99
N ILE A 4 -24.90 -11.19 -8.66
CA ILE A 4 -25.70 -10.61 -7.57
C ILE A 4 -26.65 -9.57 -8.15
N ASP A 5 -27.90 -9.58 -7.70
CA ASP A 5 -28.89 -8.58 -8.05
C ASP A 5 -28.76 -7.35 -7.15
N PHE A 6 -28.48 -6.22 -7.75
CA PHE A 6 -28.42 -4.91 -7.10
C PHE A 6 -29.65 -4.07 -7.48
N GLY A 7 -30.81 -4.48 -6.97
CA GLY A 7 -32.06 -3.76 -7.22
C GLY A 7 -32.58 -3.87 -8.66
N GLY A 8 -32.51 -5.04 -9.23
CA GLY A 8 -32.99 -5.34 -10.60
C GLY A 8 -31.90 -5.32 -11.66
N VAL A 9 -30.66 -5.03 -11.29
CA VAL A 9 -29.50 -5.10 -12.18
C VAL A 9 -28.59 -6.24 -11.72
N LEU A 10 -28.36 -7.23 -12.60
CA LEU A 10 -27.45 -8.33 -12.32
C LEU A 10 -26.01 -7.91 -12.65
N GLU A 11 -25.15 -7.92 -11.64
CA GLU A 11 -23.72 -7.63 -11.77
C GLU A 11 -22.88 -8.89 -11.52
N GLU A 12 -21.81 -9.03 -12.28
CA GLU A 12 -20.81 -10.07 -12.04
C GLU A 12 -19.85 -9.62 -10.93
N VAL A 13 -19.72 -10.45 -9.90
CA VAL A 13 -18.88 -10.17 -8.73
C VAL A 13 -17.97 -11.34 -8.43
N VAL A 14 -16.82 -11.05 -7.80
CA VAL A 14 -15.94 -12.07 -7.25
C VAL A 14 -16.19 -12.14 -5.74
N THR A 15 -16.63 -13.29 -5.28
CA THR A 15 -16.88 -13.52 -3.86
C THR A 15 -15.63 -14.01 -3.13
N ARG A 16 -15.67 -14.01 -1.79
CA ARG A 16 -14.58 -14.57 -0.98
C ARG A 16 -14.38 -16.06 -1.18
N GLU A 17 -15.44 -16.78 -1.52
CA GLU A 17 -15.38 -18.21 -1.82
C GLU A 17 -14.65 -18.46 -3.15
N GLU A 18 -14.88 -17.61 -4.14
CA GLU A 18 -14.23 -17.71 -5.45
C GLU A 18 -12.77 -17.22 -5.43
N PHE A 19 -12.47 -16.21 -4.61
CA PHE A 19 -11.12 -15.68 -4.45
C PHE A 19 -10.78 -15.55 -2.95
N PRO A 20 -10.49 -16.66 -2.27
CA PRO A 20 -10.18 -16.65 -0.86
C PRO A 20 -8.82 -15.98 -0.57
N LEU A 21 -8.60 -15.61 0.68
CA LEU A 21 -7.36 -14.95 1.11
C LEU A 21 -6.10 -15.79 0.79
N SER A 22 -6.22 -17.12 0.79
CA SER A 22 -5.13 -18.01 0.37
C SER A 22 -4.70 -17.76 -1.07
N SER A 23 -5.66 -17.51 -1.98
CA SER A 23 -5.37 -17.17 -3.37
C SER A 23 -4.71 -15.79 -3.49
N ALA A 24 -5.16 -14.82 -2.71
CA ALA A 24 -4.52 -13.51 -2.65
C ALA A 24 -3.06 -13.61 -2.18
N ARG A 25 -2.80 -14.39 -1.13
CA ARG A 25 -1.44 -14.64 -0.63
C ARG A 25 -0.56 -15.30 -1.69
N GLU A 26 -1.10 -16.28 -2.42
CA GLU A 26 -0.35 -16.97 -3.47
C GLU A 26 0.02 -16.02 -4.62
N VAL A 27 -0.91 -15.17 -5.05
CA VAL A 27 -0.66 -14.17 -6.10
C VAL A 27 0.41 -13.16 -5.66
N LEU A 28 0.39 -12.74 -4.40
CA LEU A 28 1.27 -11.70 -3.87
C LEU A 28 2.52 -12.22 -3.17
N LYS A 29 2.75 -13.53 -3.16
CA LYS A 29 3.84 -14.15 -2.37
C LYS A 29 5.25 -13.65 -2.71
N ASN A 30 5.48 -13.25 -3.96
CA ASN A 30 6.76 -12.74 -4.44
C ASN A 30 6.80 -11.22 -4.54
N GLU A 31 5.71 -10.55 -4.13
CA GLU A 31 5.62 -9.10 -4.17
C GLU A 31 6.00 -8.49 -2.82
N VAL A 32 6.55 -7.28 -2.88
CA VAL A 32 6.74 -6.44 -1.70
C VAL A 32 5.84 -5.23 -1.86
N VAL A 33 4.81 -5.13 -1.04
CA VAL A 33 3.91 -3.98 -1.02
C VAL A 33 4.53 -2.90 -0.15
N VAL A 34 4.74 -1.73 -0.72
CA VAL A 34 5.24 -0.56 0.02
C VAL A 34 4.12 0.43 0.20
N VAL A 35 3.79 0.75 1.43
CA VAL A 35 2.88 1.84 1.76
C VAL A 35 3.69 3.11 1.97
N ILE A 36 3.57 4.07 1.05
CA ILE A 36 4.19 5.39 1.17
C ILE A 36 3.22 6.34 1.84
N GLY A 37 3.57 6.81 3.03
CA GLY A 37 2.74 7.65 3.88
C GLY A 37 2.09 6.86 5.01
N TYR A 38 2.07 7.46 6.21
CA TYR A 38 1.49 6.84 7.40
C TYR A 38 0.57 7.81 8.16
N GLY A 39 -0.17 8.62 7.38
CA GLY A 39 -1.13 9.60 7.91
C GLY A 39 -2.51 8.99 8.16
N VAL A 40 -3.42 9.12 7.19
CA VAL A 40 -4.82 8.69 7.31
C VAL A 40 -5.05 7.29 6.76
N GLN A 41 -4.71 7.05 5.50
CA GLN A 41 -4.96 5.78 4.82
C GLN A 41 -3.86 4.74 5.08
N GLY A 42 -2.62 5.17 5.16
CA GLY A 42 -1.46 4.29 5.29
C GLY A 42 -1.56 3.29 6.44
N PRO A 43 -1.86 3.72 7.68
CA PRO A 43 -1.93 2.82 8.82
C PRO A 43 -2.91 1.67 8.63
N ALA A 44 -4.15 1.97 8.24
CA ALA A 44 -5.18 0.95 8.08
C ALA A 44 -4.83 -0.06 6.98
N GLN A 45 -4.39 0.42 5.83
CA GLN A 45 -4.04 -0.46 4.71
C GLN A 45 -2.80 -1.30 5.02
N ALA A 46 -1.75 -0.71 5.60
CA ALA A 46 -0.53 -1.43 5.97
C ALA A 46 -0.79 -2.52 7.02
N MET A 47 -1.50 -2.18 8.09
CA MET A 47 -1.82 -3.14 9.15
C MET A 47 -2.74 -4.26 8.65
N ASN A 48 -3.75 -3.94 7.85
CA ASN A 48 -4.65 -4.96 7.29
C ASN A 48 -3.89 -5.95 6.39
N MET A 49 -2.99 -5.47 5.55
CA MET A 49 -2.16 -6.36 4.73
C MET A 49 -1.23 -7.21 5.58
N ARG A 50 -0.53 -6.62 6.54
CA ARG A 50 0.34 -7.34 7.47
C ARG A 50 -0.40 -8.43 8.21
N ASP A 51 -1.56 -8.10 8.80
CA ASP A 51 -2.35 -9.03 9.59
C ASP A 51 -2.94 -10.18 8.75
N ASN A 52 -3.05 -9.98 7.45
CA ASN A 52 -3.48 -11.00 6.49
C ASN A 52 -2.30 -11.73 5.82
N GLY A 53 -1.08 -11.53 6.27
CA GLY A 53 0.09 -12.29 5.81
C GLY A 53 0.67 -11.83 4.47
N ILE A 54 0.37 -10.61 4.05
CA ILE A 54 0.99 -9.98 2.87
C ILE A 54 2.32 -9.35 3.30
N ASN A 55 3.34 -9.48 2.46
CA ASN A 55 4.64 -8.84 2.70
C ASN A 55 4.52 -7.34 2.45
N VAL A 56 4.43 -6.58 3.54
CA VAL A 56 4.25 -5.12 3.51
C VAL A 56 5.33 -4.40 4.31
N ILE A 57 5.87 -3.35 3.73
CA ILE A 57 6.76 -2.40 4.41
C ILE A 57 6.19 -0.99 4.30
N VAL A 58 6.62 -0.10 5.18
CA VAL A 58 6.18 1.30 5.22
C VAL A 58 7.34 2.22 4.85
N GLY A 59 7.07 3.16 3.98
CA GLY A 59 7.94 4.27 3.67
C GLY A 59 7.35 5.58 4.21
N GLN A 60 8.08 6.24 5.10
CA GLN A 60 7.69 7.55 5.63
C GLN A 60 8.92 8.44 5.76
N ALA A 61 8.73 9.72 5.55
CA ALA A 61 9.80 10.68 5.75
C ALA A 61 10.05 10.86 7.27
N PRO A 62 11.28 10.66 7.76
CA PRO A 62 11.58 10.78 9.18
C PRO A 62 11.33 12.19 9.76
N GLU A 63 11.35 13.22 8.92
CA GLU A 63 10.98 14.59 9.29
C GLU A 63 9.52 14.74 9.70
N PHE A 64 8.63 13.86 9.25
CA PHE A 64 7.26 13.74 9.74
C PHE A 64 7.23 12.82 10.96
N LYS A 65 7.81 13.32 12.04
CA LYS A 65 8.09 12.52 13.24
C LYS A 65 6.84 11.87 13.83
N ALA A 66 5.71 12.57 13.86
CA ALA A 66 4.48 12.03 14.43
C ALA A 66 4.00 10.78 13.70
N ASP A 67 4.03 10.79 12.37
CA ASP A 67 3.62 9.65 11.54
C ASP A 67 4.65 8.52 11.61
N TRP A 68 5.93 8.85 11.68
CA TRP A 68 6.99 7.88 11.89
C TRP A 68 6.84 7.15 13.23
N ASP A 69 6.67 7.89 14.30
CA ASP A 69 6.49 7.34 15.65
C ASP A 69 5.22 6.49 15.76
N LYS A 70 4.15 6.88 15.05
CA LYS A 70 2.93 6.09 14.97
C LYS A 70 3.19 4.74 14.28
N ALA A 71 3.92 4.71 13.18
CA ALA A 71 4.29 3.47 12.50
C ALA A 71 5.09 2.55 13.42
N VAL A 72 6.03 3.10 14.18
CA VAL A 72 6.79 2.35 15.20
C VAL A 72 5.87 1.78 16.28
N ALA A 73 4.94 2.59 16.79
CA ALA A 73 3.97 2.15 17.80
C ALA A 73 3.04 1.03 17.28
N ASP A 74 2.73 1.03 15.99
CA ASP A 74 1.91 0.00 15.33
C ASP A 74 2.71 -1.26 14.98
N GLY A 75 4.01 -1.31 15.32
CA GLY A 75 4.86 -2.49 15.18
C GLY A 75 5.70 -2.56 13.91
N PHE A 76 5.77 -1.50 13.12
CA PHE A 76 6.73 -1.42 12.01
C PHE A 76 8.11 -1.04 12.55
N VAL A 77 9.12 -1.83 12.17
CA VAL A 77 10.47 -1.74 12.75
C VAL A 77 11.41 -0.98 11.82
N PRO A 78 11.98 0.15 12.28
CA PRO A 78 12.97 0.90 11.49
C PRO A 78 14.12 0.00 11.01
N GLY A 79 14.41 0.05 9.72
CA GLY A 79 15.44 -0.77 9.08
C GLY A 79 15.02 -2.19 8.71
N GLU A 80 13.82 -2.62 9.09
CA GLU A 80 13.26 -3.95 8.75
C GLU A 80 11.95 -3.84 7.97
N THR A 81 10.98 -3.10 8.49
CA THR A 81 9.65 -2.89 7.89
C THR A 81 9.23 -1.43 7.82
N LEU A 82 10.07 -0.52 8.28
CA LEU A 82 9.88 0.93 8.20
C LEU A 82 11.18 1.58 7.71
N PHE A 83 11.07 2.33 6.62
CA PHE A 83 12.22 2.96 5.96
C PHE A 83 11.89 4.40 5.56
N PRO A 84 12.91 5.25 5.29
CA PRO A 84 12.69 6.47 4.54
C PRO A 84 12.02 6.18 3.18
N ILE A 85 11.28 7.15 2.66
CA ILE A 85 10.44 6.97 1.45
C ILE A 85 11.24 6.39 0.29
N GLU A 86 12.40 6.95 0.01
CA GLU A 86 13.24 6.56 -1.12
C GLU A 86 13.75 5.13 -0.97
N GLU A 87 14.20 4.77 0.20
CA GLU A 87 14.69 3.41 0.48
C GLU A 87 13.56 2.39 0.41
N ALA A 88 12.40 2.70 0.99
CA ALA A 88 11.23 1.84 0.92
C ALA A 88 10.80 1.61 -0.54
N ALA A 89 10.73 2.67 -1.34
CA ALA A 89 10.34 2.59 -2.74
C ALA A 89 11.27 1.68 -3.55
N THR A 90 12.57 1.72 -3.30
CA THR A 90 13.54 0.85 -4.01
C THR A 90 13.39 -0.63 -3.65
N LYS A 91 12.82 -0.94 -2.47
CA LYS A 91 12.60 -2.31 -2.00
C LYS A 91 11.26 -2.90 -2.47
N GLY A 92 10.34 -2.06 -2.91
CA GLY A 92 8.99 -2.47 -3.27
C GLY A 92 8.84 -2.90 -4.71
N THR A 93 7.76 -3.64 -4.98
CA THR A 93 7.30 -4.02 -6.31
C THR A 93 5.89 -3.46 -6.59
N ILE A 94 5.11 -3.25 -5.53
CA ILE A 94 3.81 -2.56 -5.59
C ILE A 94 3.90 -1.36 -4.63
N ILE A 95 3.90 -0.17 -5.18
CA ILE A 95 4.07 1.06 -4.42
C ILE A 95 2.72 1.74 -4.26
N GLN A 96 2.16 1.71 -3.04
CA GLN A 96 0.93 2.38 -2.68
C GLN A 96 1.24 3.80 -2.20
N TYR A 97 0.91 4.78 -3.02
CA TYR A 97 1.19 6.19 -2.75
C TYR A 97 0.05 6.83 -1.96
N LEU A 98 0.07 6.69 -0.64
CA LEU A 98 -1.01 7.03 0.28
C LEU A 98 -0.72 8.29 1.12
N VAL A 99 -0.08 9.25 0.53
CA VAL A 99 0.11 10.58 1.12
C VAL A 99 -1.02 11.53 0.68
N SER A 100 -1.20 12.64 1.39
CA SER A 100 -2.19 13.65 1.01
C SER A 100 -1.91 14.23 -0.37
N ASP A 101 -2.94 14.71 -1.06
CA ASP A 101 -2.79 15.30 -2.41
C ASP A 101 -1.76 16.42 -2.43
N ALA A 102 -1.74 17.27 -1.40
CA ALA A 102 -0.74 18.32 -1.27
C ALA A 102 0.68 17.77 -1.12
N ALA A 103 0.86 16.71 -0.32
CA ALA A 103 2.15 16.08 -0.11
C ALA A 103 2.64 15.33 -1.36
N GLN A 104 1.75 14.78 -2.17
CA GLN A 104 2.11 14.07 -3.40
C GLN A 104 2.94 14.95 -4.34
N ARG A 105 2.53 16.19 -4.52
CA ARG A 105 3.25 17.14 -5.38
C ARG A 105 4.69 17.37 -4.90
N THR A 106 4.87 17.50 -3.59
CA THR A 106 6.18 17.76 -2.97
C THR A 106 7.06 16.51 -2.95
N LEU A 107 6.47 15.34 -2.71
CA LEU A 107 7.21 14.08 -2.54
C LEU A 107 7.45 13.34 -3.87
N TRP A 108 6.67 13.62 -4.90
CA TRP A 108 6.82 12.95 -6.20
C TRP A 108 8.23 13.03 -6.80
N PRO A 109 8.92 14.19 -6.78
CA PRO A 109 10.30 14.26 -7.26
C PRO A 109 11.27 13.35 -6.51
N ARG A 110 10.98 13.01 -5.25
CA ARG A 110 11.77 12.07 -4.44
C ARG A 110 11.43 10.61 -4.76
N LEU A 111 10.15 10.32 -5.00
CA LEU A 111 9.67 8.97 -5.25
C LEU A 111 9.98 8.49 -6.68
N LYS A 112 9.72 9.34 -7.67
CA LYS A 112 9.82 8.97 -9.09
C LYS A 112 11.15 8.31 -9.48
N PRO A 113 12.34 8.82 -9.06
CA PRO A 113 13.62 8.22 -9.42
C PRO A 113 13.85 6.83 -8.80
N CYS A 114 13.08 6.47 -7.77
CA CYS A 114 13.20 5.19 -7.06
C CYS A 114 12.37 4.07 -7.71
N LEU A 115 11.49 4.41 -8.64
CA LEU A 115 10.64 3.43 -9.34
C LEU A 115 11.46 2.69 -10.40
N LYS A 116 11.20 1.39 -10.51
CA LYS A 116 11.87 0.50 -11.45
C LYS A 116 10.90 -0.01 -12.51
N GLU A 117 11.42 -0.44 -13.65
CA GLU A 117 10.62 -1.16 -14.64
C GLU A 117 9.98 -2.40 -14.00
N GLY A 118 8.70 -2.58 -14.24
CA GLY A 118 7.90 -3.67 -13.66
C GLY A 118 7.22 -3.34 -12.33
N ASP A 119 7.56 -2.22 -11.67
CA ASP A 119 6.86 -1.78 -10.48
C ASP A 119 5.42 -1.35 -10.81
N ALA A 120 4.50 -1.66 -9.91
CA ALA A 120 3.13 -1.15 -9.96
C ALA A 120 2.98 0.06 -9.03
N LEU A 121 2.46 1.16 -9.56
CA LEU A 121 2.13 2.35 -8.77
C LEU A 121 0.62 2.38 -8.51
N TYR A 122 0.24 2.42 -7.23
CA TYR A 122 -1.13 2.36 -6.77
C TYR A 122 -1.56 3.67 -6.13
N PHE A 123 -2.74 4.14 -6.49
CA PHE A 123 -3.42 5.28 -5.87
C PHE A 123 -4.78 4.85 -5.34
N SER A 124 -5.14 5.28 -4.13
CA SER A 124 -6.48 5.02 -3.58
C SER A 124 -7.54 5.98 -4.11
N HIS A 125 -7.14 7.06 -4.75
CA HIS A 125 -8.04 8.10 -5.25
C HIS A 125 -7.64 8.54 -6.66
N GLY A 126 -8.58 8.52 -7.60
CA GLY A 126 -8.36 8.87 -9.01
C GLY A 126 -7.96 10.33 -9.26
N PHE A 127 -8.17 11.21 -8.30
CA PHE A 127 -7.74 12.60 -8.39
C PHE A 127 -6.21 12.77 -8.49
N SER A 128 -5.46 11.79 -8.02
CA SER A 128 -4.00 11.81 -7.95
C SER A 128 -3.30 11.43 -9.26
N ILE A 129 -4.05 11.03 -10.28
CA ILE A 129 -3.52 10.52 -11.56
C ILE A 129 -3.43 11.66 -12.58
#